data_1406b9e0f7659c9bec868e881aa882b2
#
_entry.id   1406b9e0f7659c9bec868e881aa882b2
#
_cell.length_a   1.000
_cell.length_b   1.000
_cell.length_c   1.000
_cell.angle_alpha   90.00
_cell.angle_beta   90.00
_cell.angle_gamma   90.00
#
_symmetry.space_group_name_H-M   'P 1'
#
loop_
_entity.id
_entity.type
_entity.pdbx_description
1 polymer ?
#
loop_
_entity_poly.entity_id
_entity_poly.type
_entity_poly.pdbx_seq_one_letter_code
_entity_poly.pdbx_strand_id
1 'polypeptide(L)'
;MEYKVLALGDVASETGLQLLEKKLRAFKKEHDVRFTVVNGENISGSGLTKAQAEALFAAGADVITLGNHTFGKPQIAAYLDEERYILRPANFTGRAPGHGYQMVDCGAFSVAVLVLIGRCDLDFNAENPFTTADKLLKAQTDKPTFTLVEFHAGATSEKLAMAYYLDGRVSALWGTHTHVPTADMQVFPKGTGYVTDLGMTGPIRSVLGIRPEQSVEFFLGGLPGRYQAAEGPCSAQGCIFALNSDTGLCEKVDRIEMK
;
A
#
# COMPACT_ATOMS: atom_id res chain seq x y z
N MET A 1 -10.04 15.71 16.97
CA MET A 1 -10.77 14.41 16.95
C MET A 1 -9.86 13.30 16.43
N GLU A 2 -10.02 12.06 16.96
CA GLU A 2 -9.27 10.89 16.46
C GLU A 2 -10.00 10.24 15.28
N TYR A 3 -9.25 9.90 14.22
CA TYR A 3 -9.72 9.12 13.07
C TYR A 3 -8.78 7.93 12.83
N LYS A 4 -9.34 6.75 12.62
CA LYS A 4 -8.56 5.54 12.36
C LYS A 4 -8.48 5.27 10.87
N VAL A 5 -7.25 5.19 10.37
CA VAL A 5 -6.92 4.82 9.00
C VAL A 5 -6.31 3.42 8.99
N LEU A 6 -6.85 2.55 8.16
CA LEU A 6 -6.32 1.20 7.94
C LEU A 6 -5.48 1.18 6.66
N ALA A 7 -4.25 0.72 6.76
CA ALA A 7 -3.40 0.37 5.62
C ALA A 7 -3.18 -1.14 5.60
N LEU A 8 -3.49 -1.79 4.47
CA LEU A 8 -3.29 -3.22 4.25
C LEU A 8 -2.17 -3.46 3.24
N GLY A 9 -1.31 -4.42 3.56
CA GLY A 9 -0.19 -4.83 2.71
C GLY A 9 -0.65 -5.55 1.45
N ASP A 10 0.32 -5.80 0.58
CA ASP A 10 0.16 -6.32 -0.78
C ASP A 10 -0.82 -7.49 -0.86
N VAL A 11 -1.92 -7.33 -1.57
CA VAL A 11 -2.88 -8.41 -1.79
C VAL A 11 -2.29 -9.39 -2.77
N ALA A 12 -1.81 -10.52 -2.25
CA ALA A 12 -1.19 -11.58 -3.01
C ALA A 12 -2.22 -12.66 -3.36
N SER A 13 -2.55 -12.74 -4.64
CA SER A 13 -3.49 -13.68 -5.23
C SER A 13 -4.98 -13.40 -5.02
N GLU A 14 -5.78 -14.11 -5.77
CA GLU A 14 -7.25 -14.10 -5.70
C GLU A 14 -7.78 -14.53 -4.33
N THR A 15 -7.07 -15.44 -3.63
CA THR A 15 -7.47 -15.89 -2.29
C THR A 15 -7.33 -14.78 -1.25
N GLY A 16 -6.33 -13.89 -1.41
CA GLY A 16 -6.21 -12.68 -0.59
C GLY A 16 -7.36 -11.71 -0.82
N LEU A 17 -7.75 -11.49 -2.07
CA LEU A 17 -8.92 -10.67 -2.42
C LEU A 17 -10.19 -11.23 -1.78
N GLN A 18 -10.44 -12.53 -1.92
CA GLN A 18 -11.62 -13.20 -1.34
C GLN A 18 -11.69 -13.09 0.19
N LEU A 19 -10.56 -13.05 0.88
CA LEU A 19 -10.53 -12.77 2.32
C LEU A 19 -11.05 -11.36 2.62
N LEU A 20 -10.60 -10.35 1.86
CA LEU A 20 -11.05 -8.96 2.04
C LEU A 20 -12.53 -8.80 1.71
N GLU A 21 -13.03 -9.41 0.63
CA GLU A 21 -14.46 -9.41 0.29
C GLU A 21 -15.34 -9.91 1.44
N LYS A 22 -14.87 -10.94 2.14
CA LYS A 22 -15.61 -11.56 3.26
C LYS A 22 -15.50 -10.80 4.57
N LYS A 23 -14.37 -10.16 4.85
CA LYS A 23 -14.02 -9.70 6.21
C LYS A 23 -13.87 -8.19 6.37
N LEU A 24 -13.42 -7.46 5.33
CA LEU A 24 -12.96 -6.08 5.48
C LEU A 24 -14.06 -5.15 6.02
N ARG A 25 -15.28 -5.22 5.52
CA ARG A 25 -16.39 -4.36 5.99
C ARG A 25 -16.72 -4.57 7.47
N ALA A 26 -16.74 -5.82 7.92
CA ALA A 26 -16.99 -6.16 9.32
C ALA A 26 -15.85 -5.66 10.20
N PHE A 27 -14.60 -5.87 9.77
CA PHE A 27 -13.40 -5.39 10.46
C PHE A 27 -13.38 -3.87 10.59
N LYS A 28 -13.67 -3.13 9.51
CA LYS A 28 -13.77 -1.65 9.55
C LYS A 28 -14.77 -1.18 10.59
N LYS A 29 -15.93 -1.83 10.65
CA LYS A 29 -16.98 -1.49 11.63
C LYS A 29 -16.56 -1.80 13.06
N GLU A 30 -15.96 -2.96 13.30
CA GLU A 30 -15.52 -3.41 14.64
C GLU A 30 -14.44 -2.48 15.22
N HIS A 31 -13.51 -2.03 14.38
CA HIS A 31 -12.39 -1.19 14.79
C HIS A 31 -12.61 0.32 14.61
N ASP A 32 -13.80 0.74 14.16
CA ASP A 32 -14.15 2.15 13.84
C ASP A 32 -13.20 2.77 12.81
N VAL A 33 -12.82 1.99 11.79
CA VAL A 33 -11.95 2.46 10.70
C VAL A 33 -12.74 3.37 9.76
N ARG A 34 -12.21 4.58 9.52
CA ARG A 34 -12.87 5.61 8.71
C ARG A 34 -12.32 5.74 7.30
N PHE A 35 -11.11 5.26 7.06
CA PHE A 35 -10.47 5.28 5.75
C PHE A 35 -9.56 4.06 5.60
N THR A 36 -9.53 3.48 4.39
CA THR A 36 -8.78 2.24 4.13
C THR A 36 -8.01 2.33 2.83
N VAL A 37 -6.71 2.11 2.91
CA VAL A 37 -5.81 1.97 1.76
C VAL A 37 -5.38 0.52 1.63
N VAL A 38 -5.44 -0.04 0.42
CA VAL A 38 -5.09 -1.44 0.13
C VAL A 38 -4.14 -1.48 -1.04
N ASN A 39 -2.97 -2.11 -0.89
CA ASN A 39 -2.11 -2.37 -2.04
C ASN A 39 -2.62 -3.60 -2.82
N GLY A 40 -3.04 -3.37 -4.07
CA GLY A 40 -3.68 -4.37 -4.93
C GLY A 40 -2.80 -4.95 -6.02
N GLU A 41 -1.50 -4.62 -6.08
CA GLU A 41 -0.68 -4.90 -7.25
C GLU A 41 -0.43 -6.37 -7.55
N ASN A 42 -0.61 -7.28 -6.58
CA ASN A 42 -0.24 -8.69 -6.70
C ASN A 42 -1.43 -9.66 -6.79
N ILE A 43 -2.66 -9.15 -6.93
CA ILE A 43 -3.86 -10.00 -6.99
C ILE A 43 -3.82 -10.98 -8.18
N SER A 44 -3.34 -10.54 -9.33
CA SER A 44 -3.13 -11.40 -10.50
C SER A 44 -1.75 -12.06 -10.55
N GLY A 45 -1.05 -12.17 -9.41
CA GLY A 45 0.35 -12.55 -9.30
C GLY A 45 1.28 -11.39 -9.68
N SER A 46 1.02 -10.71 -10.78
CA SER A 46 1.68 -9.48 -11.20
C SER A 46 0.63 -8.59 -11.86
N GLY A 47 0.30 -7.48 -11.23
CA GLY A 47 -0.68 -6.51 -11.68
C GLY A 47 -2.10 -6.75 -11.16
N LEU A 48 -2.95 -5.79 -11.46
CA LEU A 48 -4.35 -5.68 -11.09
C LEU A 48 -5.22 -5.66 -12.34
N THR A 49 -6.38 -6.28 -12.31
CA THR A 49 -7.42 -6.13 -13.35
C THR A 49 -8.52 -5.19 -12.89
N LYS A 50 -9.28 -4.63 -13.83
CA LYS A 50 -10.45 -3.78 -13.53
C LYS A 50 -11.44 -4.48 -12.60
N ALA A 51 -11.82 -5.73 -12.90
CA ALA A 51 -12.76 -6.49 -12.08
C ALA A 51 -12.26 -6.70 -10.63
N GLN A 52 -10.97 -6.94 -10.44
CA GLN A 52 -10.37 -7.08 -9.11
C GLN A 52 -10.32 -5.74 -8.35
N ALA A 53 -10.08 -4.63 -9.04
CA ALA A 53 -10.15 -3.30 -8.45
C ALA A 53 -11.57 -2.98 -7.98
N GLU A 54 -12.58 -3.24 -8.82
CA GLU A 54 -13.99 -3.07 -8.48
C GLU A 54 -14.39 -3.93 -7.28
N ALA A 55 -13.87 -5.17 -7.20
CA ALA A 55 -14.10 -6.06 -6.05
C ALA A 55 -13.46 -5.53 -4.75
N LEU A 56 -12.24 -4.95 -4.82
CA LEU A 56 -11.60 -4.30 -3.66
C LEU A 56 -12.40 -3.09 -3.17
N PHE A 57 -12.87 -2.22 -4.07
CA PHE A 57 -13.76 -1.11 -3.70
C PHE A 57 -15.07 -1.62 -3.08
N ALA A 58 -15.67 -2.64 -3.69
CA ALA A 58 -16.86 -3.28 -3.15
C ALA A 58 -16.62 -3.93 -1.78
N ALA A 59 -15.42 -4.44 -1.52
CA ALA A 59 -15.02 -4.96 -0.20
C ALA A 59 -14.86 -3.87 0.86
N GLY A 60 -14.63 -2.61 0.45
CA GLY A 60 -14.54 -1.46 1.36
C GLY A 60 -13.19 -0.74 1.36
N ALA A 61 -12.34 -0.95 0.36
CA ALA A 61 -11.19 -0.09 0.12
C ALA A 61 -11.66 1.30 -0.32
N ASP A 62 -11.04 2.34 0.20
CA ASP A 62 -11.31 3.73 -0.21
C ASP A 62 -10.30 4.20 -1.27
N VAL A 63 -9.06 3.70 -1.19
CA VAL A 63 -8.00 3.89 -2.19
C VAL A 63 -7.25 2.58 -2.38
N ILE A 64 -6.93 2.28 -3.64
CA ILE A 64 -6.07 1.16 -4.03
C ILE A 64 -4.72 1.72 -4.45
N THR A 65 -3.64 1.15 -3.93
CA THR A 65 -2.27 1.52 -4.29
C THR A 65 -1.61 0.40 -5.08
N LEU A 66 -0.62 0.76 -5.89
CA LEU A 66 0.16 -0.13 -6.73
C LEU A 66 1.66 0.19 -6.58
N GLY A 67 2.51 -0.73 -7.01
CA GLY A 67 3.97 -0.59 -6.96
C GLY A 67 4.64 -0.93 -8.30
N ASN A 68 5.69 -1.74 -8.27
CA ASN A 68 6.46 -2.13 -9.46
C ASN A 68 5.67 -2.98 -10.47
N HIS A 69 4.61 -3.64 -10.04
CA HIS A 69 3.73 -4.43 -10.91
C HIS A 69 2.52 -3.65 -11.45
N THR A 70 2.49 -2.32 -11.33
CA THR A 70 1.39 -1.46 -11.82
C THR A 70 0.90 -1.85 -13.22
N PHE A 71 1.83 -2.09 -14.15
CA PHE A 71 1.53 -2.42 -15.54
C PHE A 71 1.70 -3.92 -15.87
N GLY A 72 1.76 -4.78 -14.87
CA GLY A 72 1.83 -6.24 -15.05
C GLY A 72 0.64 -6.83 -15.80
N LYS A 73 -0.50 -6.11 -15.81
CA LYS A 73 -1.66 -6.34 -16.69
C LYS A 73 -1.86 -5.08 -17.55
N PRO A 74 -1.38 -5.06 -18.80
CA PRO A 74 -1.44 -3.85 -19.64
C PRO A 74 -2.83 -3.26 -19.82
N GLN A 75 -3.87 -4.09 -19.72
CA GLN A 75 -5.27 -3.65 -19.86
C GLN A 75 -5.73 -2.69 -18.76
N ILE A 76 -5.01 -2.63 -17.62
CA ILE A 76 -5.32 -1.69 -16.53
C ILE A 76 -5.06 -0.24 -16.92
N ALA A 77 -4.18 0.02 -17.90
CA ALA A 77 -3.68 1.36 -18.20
C ALA A 77 -4.80 2.37 -18.49
N ALA A 78 -5.77 2.01 -19.33
CA ALA A 78 -6.91 2.89 -19.62
C ALA A 78 -7.78 3.14 -18.36
N TYR A 79 -7.95 2.12 -17.54
CA TYR A 79 -8.76 2.25 -16.33
C TYR A 79 -8.06 3.11 -15.26
N LEU A 80 -6.73 3.13 -15.21
CA LEU A 80 -5.97 4.01 -14.31
C LEU A 80 -6.13 5.50 -14.65
N ASP A 81 -6.40 5.84 -15.91
CA ASP A 81 -6.69 7.23 -16.30
C ASP A 81 -8.12 7.65 -15.93
N GLU A 82 -9.06 6.70 -15.87
CA GLU A 82 -10.46 6.94 -15.54
C GLU A 82 -10.71 6.92 -14.02
N GLU A 83 -10.07 5.98 -13.29
CA GLU A 83 -10.30 5.72 -11.87
C GLU A 83 -9.25 6.41 -10.99
N ARG A 84 -9.65 7.51 -10.38
CA ARG A 84 -8.74 8.38 -9.59
C ARG A 84 -8.29 7.78 -8.26
N TYR A 85 -9.02 6.79 -7.76
CA TYR A 85 -8.74 6.16 -6.46
C TYR A 85 -7.86 4.92 -6.57
N ILE A 86 -7.32 4.65 -7.76
CA ILE A 86 -6.23 3.68 -7.96
C ILE A 86 -4.95 4.46 -8.24
N LEU A 87 -3.97 4.34 -7.35
CA LEU A 87 -2.75 5.12 -7.42
C LEU A 87 -1.54 4.24 -7.77
N ARG A 88 -0.85 4.62 -8.84
CA ARG A 88 0.48 4.10 -9.17
C ARG A 88 1.57 4.94 -8.50
N PRO A 89 2.85 4.50 -8.47
CA PRO A 89 3.92 5.36 -7.99
C PRO A 89 4.00 6.70 -8.72
N ALA A 90 4.02 7.80 -7.96
CA ALA A 90 4.03 9.16 -8.48
C ALA A 90 5.34 9.54 -9.17
N ASN A 91 6.44 8.88 -8.76
CA ASN A 91 7.76 9.08 -9.35
C ASN A 91 8.03 8.23 -10.60
N PHE A 92 7.00 7.61 -11.19
CA PHE A 92 7.05 7.15 -12.58
C PHE A 92 7.08 8.34 -13.53
N THR A 93 7.53 8.11 -14.75
CA THR A 93 7.51 9.14 -15.79
C THR A 93 6.11 9.75 -15.94
N GLY A 94 6.05 11.05 -16.21
CA GLY A 94 4.78 11.77 -16.45
C GLY A 94 3.98 11.28 -17.67
N ARG A 95 4.56 10.37 -18.50
CA ARG A 95 3.85 9.70 -19.60
C ARG A 95 3.13 8.42 -19.17
N ALA A 96 3.38 7.92 -17.96
CA ALA A 96 2.72 6.71 -17.48
C ALA A 96 1.24 7.00 -17.20
N PRO A 97 0.31 6.12 -17.66
CA PRO A 97 -1.11 6.25 -17.36
C PRO A 97 -1.40 6.26 -15.86
N GLY A 98 -2.48 6.93 -15.46
CA GLY A 98 -2.94 7.00 -14.09
C GLY A 98 -2.24 8.04 -13.23
N HIS A 99 -2.62 8.07 -11.96
CA HIS A 99 -2.23 9.09 -11.00
C HIS A 99 -1.40 8.49 -9.86
N GLY A 100 -0.51 9.27 -9.27
CA GLY A 100 0.29 8.83 -8.10
C GLY A 100 -0.05 9.58 -6.82
N TYR A 101 -1.02 10.48 -6.90
CA TYR A 101 -1.52 11.31 -5.81
C TYR A 101 -3.01 11.55 -6.00
N GLN A 102 -3.78 11.47 -4.92
CA GLN A 102 -5.20 11.82 -4.92
C GLN A 102 -5.60 12.40 -3.57
N MET A 103 -6.41 13.46 -3.62
CA MET A 103 -7.14 13.98 -2.45
C MET A 103 -8.55 13.39 -2.43
N VAL A 104 -8.94 12.85 -1.29
CA VAL A 104 -10.27 12.26 -1.05
C VAL A 104 -10.98 13.10 0.00
N ASP A 105 -12.15 13.62 -0.36
CA ASP A 105 -13.06 14.28 0.58
C ASP A 105 -13.94 13.23 1.26
N CYS A 106 -13.81 13.11 2.59
CA CYS A 106 -14.60 12.22 3.45
C CYS A 106 -15.70 12.99 4.22
N GLY A 107 -16.01 14.22 3.83
CA GLY A 107 -17.00 15.09 4.46
C GLY A 107 -16.47 15.77 5.74
N ALA A 108 -16.28 15.00 6.80
CA ALA A 108 -15.77 15.54 8.08
C ALA A 108 -14.25 15.77 8.10
N PHE A 109 -13.51 15.17 7.19
CA PHE A 109 -12.06 15.28 7.02
C PHE A 109 -11.68 15.00 5.59
N SER A 110 -10.48 15.37 5.19
CA SER A 110 -9.92 15.07 3.88
C SER A 110 -8.59 14.31 4.00
N VAL A 111 -8.34 13.39 3.06
CA VAL A 111 -7.15 12.55 3.05
C VAL A 111 -6.42 12.71 1.71
N ALA A 112 -5.17 13.11 1.75
CA ALA A 112 -4.29 12.99 0.60
C ALA A 112 -3.52 11.67 0.68
N VAL A 113 -3.56 10.89 -0.39
CA VAL A 113 -2.77 9.64 -0.53
C VAL A 113 -1.74 9.82 -1.62
N LEU A 114 -0.48 9.52 -1.29
CA LEU A 114 0.67 9.58 -2.18
C LEU A 114 1.34 8.22 -2.23
N VAL A 115 1.61 7.70 -3.43
CA VAL A 115 2.39 6.48 -3.64
C VAL A 115 3.74 6.83 -4.23
N LEU A 116 4.80 6.26 -3.69
CA LEU A 116 6.18 6.39 -4.18
C LEU A 116 6.80 5.00 -4.37
N ILE A 117 7.74 4.88 -5.30
CA ILE A 117 8.54 3.66 -5.47
C ILE A 117 10.01 3.98 -5.17
N GLY A 118 10.66 3.05 -4.44
CA GLY A 118 12.08 3.10 -4.16
C GLY A 118 12.94 2.85 -5.41
N ARG A 119 14.22 3.11 -5.27
CA ARG A 119 15.22 2.92 -6.34
C ARG A 119 16.31 1.93 -5.96
N CYS A 120 16.44 1.60 -4.67
CA CYS A 120 17.36 0.59 -4.20
C CYS A 120 16.73 -0.79 -4.36
N ASP A 121 17.47 -1.73 -4.94
CA ASP A 121 17.06 -3.15 -5.14
C ASP A 121 15.79 -3.32 -6.00
N LEU A 122 15.38 -2.28 -6.71
CA LEU A 122 14.32 -2.30 -7.71
C LEU A 122 14.89 -1.80 -9.03
N ASP A 123 14.96 -2.68 -10.01
CA ASP A 123 15.38 -2.33 -11.38
C ASP A 123 14.24 -1.59 -12.11
N PHE A 124 14.02 -0.33 -11.72
CA PHE A 124 12.94 0.50 -12.22
C PHE A 124 13.46 1.90 -12.57
N ASN A 125 13.14 2.38 -13.78
CA ASN A 125 13.50 3.73 -14.20
C ASN A 125 12.51 4.75 -13.60
N ALA A 126 12.66 5.06 -12.33
CA ALA A 126 11.83 6.02 -11.59
C ALA A 126 12.62 7.29 -11.24
N GLU A 127 11.93 8.43 -11.16
CA GLU A 127 12.47 9.66 -10.61
C GLU A 127 12.81 9.50 -9.13
N ASN A 128 13.60 10.44 -8.59
CA ASN A 128 13.96 10.41 -7.17
C ASN A 128 12.71 10.57 -6.29
N PRO A 129 12.37 9.59 -5.42
CA PRO A 129 11.15 9.62 -4.62
C PRO A 129 11.13 10.77 -3.60
N PHE A 130 12.27 11.17 -3.05
CA PHE A 130 12.36 12.26 -2.08
C PHE A 130 12.01 13.62 -2.71
N THR A 131 12.57 13.90 -3.88
CA THR A 131 12.27 15.14 -4.60
C THR A 131 10.86 15.14 -5.16
N THR A 132 10.31 13.98 -5.54
CA THR A 132 8.93 13.84 -5.97
C THR A 132 7.97 14.10 -4.82
N ALA A 133 8.24 13.56 -3.62
CA ALA A 133 7.46 13.87 -2.42
C ALA A 133 7.44 15.38 -2.14
N ASP A 134 8.60 16.05 -2.20
CA ASP A 134 8.68 17.50 -2.01
C ASP A 134 7.84 18.29 -3.01
N LYS A 135 7.93 17.93 -4.30
CA LYS A 135 7.14 18.60 -5.34
C LYS A 135 5.65 18.48 -5.09
N LEU A 136 5.17 17.27 -4.75
CA LEU A 136 3.75 17.02 -4.54
C LEU A 136 3.23 17.66 -3.26
N LEU A 137 3.96 17.57 -2.15
CA LEU A 137 3.57 18.21 -0.89
C LEU A 137 3.55 19.74 -1.01
N LYS A 138 4.46 20.35 -1.79
CA LYS A 138 4.46 21.79 -2.06
C LYS A 138 3.36 22.24 -3.03
N ALA A 139 2.95 21.37 -3.94
CA ALA A 139 1.92 21.68 -4.93
C ALA A 139 0.48 21.61 -4.39
N GLN A 140 0.30 21.14 -3.16
CA GLN A 140 -1.02 21.09 -2.51
C GLN A 140 -1.53 22.52 -2.27
N THR A 141 -2.54 22.93 -3.02
CA THR A 141 -3.22 24.22 -2.84
C THR A 141 -4.14 24.21 -1.62
N ASP A 142 -4.86 23.12 -1.44
CA ASP A 142 -5.72 22.86 -0.29
C ASP A 142 -5.01 21.89 0.65
N LYS A 143 -4.86 22.31 1.91
CA LYS A 143 -4.21 21.47 2.92
C LYS A 143 -5.17 20.36 3.35
N PRO A 144 -4.86 19.07 3.11
CA PRO A 144 -5.67 17.96 3.60
C PRO A 144 -5.62 17.89 5.12
N THR A 145 -6.65 17.29 5.73
CA THR A 145 -6.63 16.97 7.16
C THR A 145 -5.51 15.97 7.46
N PHE A 146 -5.36 14.95 6.58
CA PHE A 146 -4.33 13.93 6.71
C PHE A 146 -3.60 13.71 5.39
N THR A 147 -2.29 13.50 5.48
CA THR A 147 -1.45 13.07 4.34
C THR A 147 -0.87 11.69 4.63
N LEU A 148 -1.17 10.74 3.76
CA LEU A 148 -0.73 9.36 3.84
C LEU A 148 0.25 9.06 2.72
N VAL A 149 1.34 8.39 3.04
CA VAL A 149 2.37 8.01 2.05
C VAL A 149 2.59 6.52 2.08
N GLU A 150 2.39 5.86 0.95
CA GLU A 150 2.88 4.51 0.73
C GLU A 150 4.22 4.58 0.00
N PHE A 151 5.23 3.90 0.54
CA PHE A 151 6.54 3.79 -0.07
C PHE A 151 6.85 2.34 -0.43
N HIS A 152 6.58 2.00 -1.68
CA HIS A 152 6.80 0.68 -2.24
C HIS A 152 8.28 0.51 -2.59
N ALA A 153 9.06 -0.19 -1.75
CA ALA A 153 10.52 -0.26 -1.88
C ALA A 153 11.10 -1.58 -1.35
N GLY A 154 12.22 -2.02 -1.93
CA GLY A 154 12.94 -3.22 -1.51
C GLY A 154 13.79 -2.96 -0.26
N ALA A 155 14.59 -1.89 -0.25
CA ALA A 155 15.55 -1.61 0.81
C ALA A 155 14.91 -0.97 2.05
N THR A 156 15.08 -1.60 3.21
CA THR A 156 14.60 -1.06 4.50
C THR A 156 15.26 0.27 4.85
N SER A 157 16.53 0.46 4.48
CA SER A 157 17.27 1.71 4.69
C SER A 157 16.66 2.88 3.93
N GLU A 158 16.20 2.65 2.68
CA GLU A 158 15.54 3.68 1.87
C GLU A 158 14.16 4.04 2.46
N LYS A 159 13.40 3.04 2.93
CA LYS A 159 12.13 3.25 3.64
C LYS A 159 12.30 4.08 4.89
N LEU A 160 13.25 3.72 5.73
CA LEU A 160 13.51 4.43 6.99
C LEU A 160 14.03 5.85 6.75
N ALA A 161 14.90 6.04 5.74
CA ALA A 161 15.37 7.37 5.35
C ALA A 161 14.22 8.28 4.89
N MET A 162 13.26 7.75 4.11
CA MET A 162 12.06 8.47 3.70
C MET A 162 11.20 8.86 4.90
N ALA A 163 11.09 7.98 5.89
CA ALA A 163 10.33 8.26 7.11
C ALA A 163 10.93 9.43 7.90
N TYR A 164 12.24 9.44 8.13
CA TYR A 164 12.93 10.56 8.78
C TYR A 164 12.81 11.86 7.97
N TYR A 165 12.88 11.75 6.64
CA TYR A 165 12.76 12.91 5.74
C TYR A 165 11.38 13.55 5.78
N LEU A 166 10.33 12.76 5.95
CA LEU A 166 8.95 13.22 5.98
C LEU A 166 8.37 13.37 7.39
N ASP A 167 9.14 13.10 8.45
CA ASP A 167 8.68 13.19 9.84
C ASP A 167 8.16 14.59 10.18
N GLY A 168 6.91 14.65 10.63
CA GLY A 168 6.17 15.89 10.94
C GLY A 168 5.60 16.61 9.71
N ARG A 169 5.80 16.07 8.49
CA ARG A 169 5.27 16.63 7.24
C ARG A 169 4.10 15.84 6.67
N VAL A 170 3.92 14.60 7.13
CA VAL A 170 2.84 13.70 6.76
C VAL A 170 2.28 13.02 7.98
N SER A 171 1.03 12.56 7.91
CA SER A 171 0.35 11.92 9.04
C SER A 171 0.85 10.50 9.27
N ALA A 172 1.02 9.73 8.20
CA ALA A 172 1.54 8.37 8.25
C ALA A 172 2.34 8.03 6.99
N LEU A 173 3.35 7.17 7.17
CA LEU A 173 4.14 6.56 6.10
C LEU A 173 4.29 5.07 6.39
N TRP A 174 4.03 4.25 5.40
CA TRP A 174 4.26 2.81 5.48
C TRP A 174 4.94 2.26 4.24
N GLY A 175 5.68 1.18 4.42
CA GLY A 175 6.28 0.45 3.32
C GLY A 175 5.47 -0.77 2.91
N THR A 176 5.66 -1.18 1.65
CA THR A 176 5.12 -2.38 1.01
C THR A 176 6.21 -3.06 0.17
N HIS A 177 5.93 -4.07 -0.58
CA HIS A 177 6.79 -4.82 -1.49
C HIS A 177 7.39 -6.11 -0.93
N THR A 178 7.87 -6.13 0.30
CA THR A 178 8.60 -7.32 0.79
C THR A 178 7.67 -8.46 1.21
N HIS A 179 6.37 -8.18 1.38
CA HIS A 179 5.34 -9.10 1.83
C HIS A 179 5.56 -9.66 3.26
N VAL A 180 6.61 -9.21 3.94
CA VAL A 180 6.95 -9.65 5.31
C VAL A 180 6.77 -8.50 6.26
N PRO A 181 5.84 -8.61 7.24
CA PRO A 181 5.55 -7.53 8.15
C PRO A 181 6.72 -7.30 9.10
N THR A 182 7.14 -6.03 9.24
CA THR A 182 8.22 -5.66 10.16
C THR A 182 7.70 -5.29 11.55
N ALA A 183 8.54 -5.39 12.57
CA ALA A 183 8.16 -5.18 13.98
C ALA A 183 8.41 -3.74 14.46
N ASP A 184 8.77 -2.82 13.57
CA ASP A 184 9.28 -1.49 13.89
C ASP A 184 8.23 -0.38 13.84
N MET A 185 6.95 -0.73 13.92
CA MET A 185 5.86 0.25 13.95
C MET A 185 6.04 1.23 15.12
N GLN A 186 5.91 2.52 14.81
CA GLN A 186 6.13 3.59 15.78
C GLN A 186 5.50 4.90 15.34
N VAL A 187 5.41 5.85 16.27
CA VAL A 187 5.20 7.25 15.95
C VAL A 187 6.56 7.95 16.06
N PHE A 188 6.98 8.60 14.99
CA PHE A 188 8.24 9.35 14.94
C PHE A 188 8.18 10.60 15.83
N PRO A 189 9.34 11.19 16.21
CA PRO A 189 9.40 12.30 17.17
C PRO A 189 8.58 13.54 16.81
N LYS A 190 8.34 13.78 15.50
CA LYS A 190 7.51 14.91 15.03
C LYS A 190 6.08 14.50 14.69
N GLY A 191 5.68 13.27 15.01
CA GLY A 191 4.30 12.79 14.95
C GLY A 191 3.89 12.04 13.69
N THR A 192 4.81 11.64 12.81
CA THR A 192 4.48 10.77 11.69
C THR A 192 4.39 9.31 12.15
N GLY A 193 3.25 8.64 11.90
CA GLY A 193 3.11 7.20 12.12
C GLY A 193 3.90 6.41 11.07
N TYR A 194 4.60 5.34 11.48
CA TYR A 194 5.50 4.61 10.58
C TYR A 194 5.51 3.10 10.82
N VAL A 195 5.71 2.35 9.73
CA VAL A 195 6.14 0.96 9.72
C VAL A 195 6.94 0.68 8.44
N THR A 196 8.04 -0.07 8.54
CA THR A 196 8.90 -0.39 7.38
C THR A 196 8.17 -1.25 6.35
N ASP A 197 7.37 -2.24 6.75
CA ASP A 197 6.56 -3.03 5.82
C ASP A 197 5.29 -3.56 6.51
N LEU A 198 4.16 -3.42 5.81
CA LEU A 198 2.86 -3.87 6.30
C LEU A 198 2.71 -5.39 6.29
N GLY A 199 3.50 -6.09 5.48
CA GLY A 199 3.30 -7.49 5.14
C GLY A 199 2.40 -7.67 3.92
N MET A 200 1.66 -8.77 3.85
CA MET A 200 0.78 -9.09 2.73
C MET A 200 -0.62 -9.52 3.18
N THR A 201 -1.54 -9.48 2.23
CA THR A 201 -2.87 -10.09 2.33
C THR A 201 -2.90 -11.32 1.42
N GLY A 202 -2.82 -12.51 1.99
CA GLY A 202 -2.72 -13.72 1.19
C GLY A 202 -2.47 -15.00 2.00
N PRO A 203 -2.07 -16.09 1.33
CA PRO A 203 -1.86 -17.39 1.96
C PRO A 203 -0.77 -17.36 3.02
N ILE A 204 -1.09 -17.81 4.24
CA ILE A 204 -0.17 -17.80 5.39
C ILE A 204 1.02 -18.74 5.16
N ARG A 205 0.77 -19.92 4.59
CA ARG A 205 1.81 -20.94 4.29
C ARG A 205 2.29 -20.79 2.86
N SER A 206 3.13 -19.78 2.61
CA SER A 206 3.63 -19.46 1.28
C SER A 206 5.01 -18.81 1.36
N VAL A 207 5.67 -18.71 0.23
CA VAL A 207 6.81 -17.81 0.06
C VAL A 207 6.29 -16.59 -0.70
N LEU A 208 5.99 -15.51 0.03
CA LEU A 208 5.46 -14.26 -0.52
C LEU A 208 4.18 -14.42 -1.36
N GLY A 209 3.31 -15.38 -0.97
CA GLY A 209 2.08 -15.71 -1.70
C GLY A 209 2.22 -16.85 -2.69
N ILE A 210 3.44 -17.32 -2.99
CA ILE A 210 3.77 -18.37 -3.97
C ILE A 210 3.92 -19.72 -3.26
N ARG A 211 3.65 -20.81 -3.96
CA ARG A 211 3.88 -22.17 -3.48
C ARG A 211 5.34 -22.35 -3.05
N PRO A 212 5.61 -22.82 -1.81
CA PRO A 212 6.97 -22.91 -1.28
C PRO A 212 7.90 -23.76 -2.15
N GLU A 213 7.38 -24.86 -2.72
CA GLU A 213 8.15 -25.79 -3.53
C GLU A 213 8.74 -25.11 -4.78
N GLN A 214 7.97 -24.21 -5.41
CA GLN A 214 8.45 -23.47 -6.59
C GLN A 214 9.58 -22.50 -6.23
N SER A 215 9.45 -21.81 -5.11
CA SER A 215 10.48 -20.87 -4.64
C SER A 215 11.75 -21.61 -4.21
N VAL A 216 11.61 -22.73 -3.49
CA VAL A 216 12.75 -23.58 -3.08
C VAL A 216 13.48 -24.12 -4.31
N GLU A 217 12.77 -24.68 -5.29
CA GLU A 217 13.37 -25.17 -6.53
C GLU A 217 14.12 -24.08 -7.30
N PHE A 218 13.55 -22.89 -7.40
CA PHE A 218 14.21 -21.73 -8.02
C PHE A 218 15.53 -21.37 -7.33
N PHE A 219 15.54 -21.29 -6.00
CA PHE A 219 16.75 -20.94 -5.23
C PHE A 219 17.78 -22.09 -5.19
N LEU A 220 17.38 -23.33 -5.44
CA LEU A 220 18.30 -24.45 -5.65
C LEU A 220 18.95 -24.42 -7.04
N GLY A 221 18.61 -23.46 -7.90
CA GLY A 221 19.18 -23.34 -9.24
C GLY A 221 18.30 -23.93 -10.35
N GLY A 222 17.06 -24.29 -10.05
CA GLY A 222 16.08 -24.71 -11.03
C GLY A 222 15.67 -23.59 -11.98
N LEU A 223 15.09 -23.96 -13.11
CA LEU A 223 14.58 -22.96 -14.06
C LEU A 223 13.31 -22.31 -13.53
N PRO A 224 13.16 -20.98 -13.69
CA PRO A 224 11.95 -20.29 -13.29
C PRO A 224 10.77 -20.78 -14.14
N GLY A 225 9.72 -21.25 -13.48
CA GLY A 225 8.44 -21.57 -14.08
C GLY A 225 7.41 -20.47 -13.84
N ARG A 226 6.19 -20.64 -14.37
CA ARG A 226 5.09 -19.77 -14.03
C ARG A 226 4.71 -19.98 -12.57
N TYR A 227 4.90 -18.94 -11.75
CA TYR A 227 4.54 -18.96 -10.34
C TYR A 227 3.04 -19.22 -10.14
N GLN A 228 2.73 -20.03 -9.15
CA GLN A 228 1.37 -20.35 -8.73
C GLN A 228 1.17 -19.87 -7.30
N ALA A 229 0.00 -19.27 -7.06
CA ALA A 229 -0.38 -18.89 -5.71
C ALA A 229 -0.44 -20.12 -4.80
N ALA A 230 0.01 -19.96 -3.57
CA ALA A 230 -0.17 -21.00 -2.56
C ALA A 230 -1.64 -21.13 -2.17
N GLU A 231 -2.02 -22.33 -1.74
CA GLU A 231 -3.37 -22.64 -1.26
C GLU A 231 -3.42 -22.65 0.27
N GLY A 232 -4.63 -22.57 0.83
CA GLY A 232 -4.87 -22.72 2.26
C GLY A 232 -5.35 -21.47 2.96
N PRO A 233 -5.26 -21.43 4.30
CA PRO A 233 -5.69 -20.28 5.10
C PRO A 233 -4.94 -19.01 4.72
N CYS A 234 -5.69 -17.89 4.64
CA CYS A 234 -5.16 -16.57 4.36
C CYS A 234 -5.22 -15.67 5.59
N SER A 235 -4.33 -14.68 5.65
CA SER A 235 -4.44 -13.53 6.55
C SER A 235 -4.24 -12.23 5.79
N ALA A 236 -4.86 -11.16 6.27
CA ALA A 236 -4.58 -9.81 5.84
C ALA A 236 -3.78 -9.10 6.93
N GLN A 237 -2.59 -8.64 6.57
CA GLN A 237 -1.68 -7.95 7.47
C GLN A 237 -1.65 -6.46 7.15
N GLY A 238 -1.51 -5.64 8.18
CA GLY A 238 -1.49 -4.20 8.02
C GLY A 238 -1.34 -3.47 9.35
N CYS A 239 -1.62 -2.16 9.31
CA CYS A 239 -1.64 -1.31 10.49
C CYS A 239 -2.87 -0.41 10.52
N ILE A 240 -3.35 -0.12 11.73
CA ILE A 240 -4.26 0.99 12.00
C ILE A 240 -3.44 2.16 12.54
N PHE A 241 -3.58 3.30 11.89
CA PHE A 241 -3.02 4.58 12.32
C PHE A 241 -4.13 5.41 12.97
N ALA A 242 -3.99 5.75 14.24
CA ALA A 242 -4.87 6.69 14.93
C ALA A 242 -4.34 8.11 14.69
N LEU A 243 -5.10 8.91 13.96
CA LEU A 243 -4.70 10.24 13.49
C LEU A 243 -5.56 11.32 14.18
N ASN A 244 -4.94 12.40 14.62
CA ASN A 244 -5.59 13.54 15.23
C ASN A 244 -5.86 14.64 14.20
N SER A 245 -7.14 14.99 13.97
CA SER A 245 -7.53 16.01 13.00
C SER A 245 -7.07 17.42 13.34
N ASP A 246 -6.81 17.73 14.61
CA ASP A 246 -6.44 19.07 15.03
C ASP A 246 -4.96 19.34 14.73
N THR A 247 -4.13 18.29 14.74
CA THR A 247 -2.70 18.37 14.43
C THR A 247 -2.36 17.88 13.03
N GLY A 248 -3.19 17.01 12.44
CA GLY A 248 -2.90 16.29 11.20
C GLY A 248 -1.88 15.16 11.37
N LEU A 249 -1.51 14.79 12.61
CA LEU A 249 -0.44 13.85 12.92
C LEU A 249 -0.97 12.55 13.54
N CYS A 250 -0.10 11.55 13.60
CA CYS A 250 -0.40 10.24 14.19
C CYS A 250 -0.14 10.26 15.69
N GLU A 251 -1.04 9.63 16.46
CA GLU A 251 -0.90 9.45 17.91
C GLU A 251 -0.55 8.00 18.26
N LYS A 252 -0.96 7.03 17.42
CA LYS A 252 -0.73 5.61 17.68
C LYS A 252 -0.69 4.81 16.39
N VAL A 253 0.12 3.77 16.36
CA VAL A 253 0.16 2.76 15.29
C VAL A 253 -0.04 1.40 15.92
N ASP A 254 -1.05 0.67 15.47
CA ASP A 254 -1.36 -0.70 15.92
C ASP A 254 -1.27 -1.67 14.74
N ARG A 255 -0.52 -2.76 14.91
CA ARG A 255 -0.52 -3.87 13.94
C ARG A 255 -1.85 -4.60 13.98
N ILE A 256 -2.31 -5.02 12.80
CA ILE A 256 -3.47 -5.92 12.69
C ILE A 256 -3.13 -7.17 11.89
N GLU A 257 -3.83 -8.24 12.19
CA GLU A 257 -3.90 -9.46 11.40
C GLU A 257 -5.36 -9.92 11.37
N MET A 258 -5.98 -9.89 10.18
CA MET A 258 -7.36 -10.36 9.94
C MET A 258 -7.29 -11.76 9.32
N LYS A 259 -8.00 -12.74 9.92
CA LYS A 259 -8.05 -14.14 9.47
C LYS A 259 -9.43 -14.58 9.06
#